data_c23495dda025d17858e66d986f58eccc
#
_entry.id   c23495dda025d17858e66d986f58eccc
#
_cell.length_a   1.000
_cell.length_b   1.000
_cell.length_c   1.000
_cell.angle_alpha   90.00
_cell.angle_beta   90.00
_cell.angle_gamma   90.00
#
_symmetry.space_group_name_H-M   'P 1'
#
loop_
_entity.id
_entity.type
_entity.pdbx_description
1 polymer ?
#
loop_
_entity_poly.entity_id
_entity_poly.type
_entity_poly.pdbx_seq_one_letter_code
_entity_poly.pdbx_strand_id
1 'polypeptide(L)'
;MNNNPLKKIQLCWEIATVFDEYLHYRPELLEKWEKGQGETNCQDEIWQALLWRGISSMMPCPSLYNLIQQANFAQKAPPKLFLFYLSPLSPIHFQAFAAYASQKTLHAYLLQPTDQYWQQVLSKKELLTKRSETTSEEDMYLELGPPLLGTLGKSWQKMIFQFENIDAYDPVFSSKRNEKQDLDALGTLQKVLLEMPEQSDLEKVKYQYGDSSIQMHSCHGPLREIQILYDFLLDQFN
;
A
#
# COMPACT_ATOMS: atom_id res chain seq x y z
N MET A 1 -5.62 -23.61 -33.49
CA MET A 1 -4.87 -22.60 -32.72
C MET A 1 -3.72 -22.09 -33.56
N ASN A 2 -3.66 -20.79 -33.84
CA ASN A 2 -2.56 -20.21 -34.62
C ASN A 2 -1.25 -20.36 -33.84
N ASN A 3 -0.30 -21.09 -34.44
CA ASN A 3 0.99 -21.41 -33.83
C ASN A 3 1.97 -20.21 -33.93
N ASN A 4 1.53 -19.02 -33.51
CA ASN A 4 2.33 -17.81 -33.53
C ASN A 4 3.25 -17.78 -32.28
N PRO A 5 4.57 -17.89 -32.45
CA PRO A 5 5.52 -17.94 -31.32
C PRO A 5 5.48 -16.66 -30.47
N LEU A 6 5.24 -15.51 -31.07
CA LEU A 6 5.12 -14.23 -30.36
C LEU A 6 3.94 -14.24 -29.37
N LYS A 7 2.76 -14.74 -29.81
CA LYS A 7 1.60 -14.84 -28.92
C LYS A 7 1.84 -15.81 -27.75
N LYS A 8 2.60 -16.88 -27.98
CA LYS A 8 2.97 -17.81 -26.90
C LYS A 8 3.87 -17.13 -25.88
N ILE A 9 4.87 -16.39 -26.31
CA ILE A 9 5.80 -15.65 -25.42
C ILE A 9 5.03 -14.59 -24.62
N GLN A 10 4.14 -13.83 -25.29
CA GLN A 10 3.30 -12.84 -24.61
C GLN A 10 2.42 -13.49 -23.53
N LEU A 11 1.75 -14.60 -23.86
CA LEU A 11 0.95 -15.34 -22.89
C LEU A 11 1.78 -15.86 -21.72
N CYS A 12 2.96 -16.41 -21.97
CA CYS A 12 3.86 -16.85 -20.88
C CYS A 12 4.28 -15.69 -19.98
N TRP A 13 4.52 -14.51 -20.55
CA TRP A 13 4.84 -13.32 -19.80
C TRP A 13 3.70 -12.86 -18.90
N GLU A 14 2.48 -12.79 -19.44
CA GLU A 14 1.28 -12.43 -18.66
C GLU A 14 1.04 -13.43 -17.52
N ILE A 15 1.15 -14.74 -17.78
CA ILE A 15 1.02 -15.76 -16.73
C ILE A 15 2.11 -15.62 -15.66
N ALA A 16 3.35 -15.38 -16.07
CA ALA A 16 4.46 -15.17 -15.13
C ALA A 16 4.23 -13.95 -14.23
N THR A 17 3.72 -12.85 -14.80
CA THR A 17 3.36 -11.65 -14.05
C THR A 17 2.26 -11.94 -13.03
N VAL A 18 1.22 -12.66 -13.41
CA VAL A 18 0.14 -13.04 -12.47
C VAL A 18 0.66 -13.94 -11.34
N PHE A 19 1.54 -14.90 -11.64
CA PHE A 19 2.12 -15.76 -10.61
C PHE A 19 3.08 -15.00 -9.69
N ASP A 20 3.80 -14.01 -10.22
CA ASP A 20 4.62 -13.11 -9.41
C ASP A 20 3.75 -12.28 -8.45
N GLU A 21 2.60 -11.77 -8.92
CA GLU A 21 1.62 -11.11 -8.06
C GLU A 21 1.07 -12.06 -6.98
N TYR A 22 0.80 -13.33 -7.31
CA TYR A 22 0.36 -14.30 -6.32
C TYR A 22 1.45 -14.60 -5.26
N LEU A 23 2.72 -14.65 -5.65
CA LEU A 23 3.83 -14.77 -4.69
C LEU A 23 3.84 -13.61 -3.69
N HIS A 24 3.51 -12.40 -4.14
CA HIS A 24 3.54 -11.21 -3.31
C HIS A 24 2.27 -11.01 -2.47
N TYR A 25 1.10 -11.34 -3.01
CA TYR A 25 -0.18 -10.98 -2.40
C TYR A 25 -1.01 -12.16 -1.92
N ARG A 26 -0.72 -13.39 -2.39
CA ARG A 26 -1.47 -14.61 -2.07
C ARG A 26 -0.56 -15.83 -1.89
N PRO A 27 0.51 -15.74 -1.10
CA PRO A 27 1.46 -16.85 -0.95
C PRO A 27 0.79 -18.12 -0.40
N GLU A 28 -0.21 -17.99 0.47
CA GLU A 28 -0.95 -19.12 1.03
C GLU A 28 -1.75 -19.89 -0.03
N LEU A 29 -2.20 -19.20 -1.09
CA LEU A 29 -2.89 -19.84 -2.22
C LEU A 29 -1.93 -20.77 -2.97
N LEU A 30 -0.73 -20.30 -3.26
CA LEU A 30 0.29 -21.08 -3.94
C LEU A 30 0.72 -22.28 -3.11
N GLU A 31 0.87 -22.12 -1.80
CA GLU A 31 1.16 -23.23 -0.89
C GLU A 31 0.06 -24.30 -0.89
N LYS A 32 -1.21 -23.89 -0.90
CA LYS A 32 -2.34 -24.83 -1.03
C LYS A 32 -2.27 -25.60 -2.35
N TRP A 33 -1.96 -24.94 -3.44
CA TRP A 33 -1.83 -25.59 -4.75
C TRP A 33 -0.67 -26.61 -4.78
N GLU A 34 0.48 -26.28 -4.16
CA GLU A 34 1.61 -27.18 -4.02
C GLU A 34 1.25 -28.45 -3.22
N LYS A 35 0.41 -28.31 -2.19
CA LYS A 35 -0.12 -29.42 -1.38
C LYS A 35 -1.27 -30.19 -2.07
N GLY A 36 -1.66 -29.81 -3.27
CA GLY A 36 -2.80 -30.40 -3.97
C GLY A 36 -4.18 -30.03 -3.38
N GLN A 37 -4.22 -29.00 -2.55
CA GLN A 37 -5.41 -28.47 -1.91
C GLN A 37 -5.86 -27.22 -2.70
N GLY A 38 -6.58 -27.39 -3.79
CA GLY A 38 -7.15 -26.28 -4.54
C GLY A 38 -8.66 -26.33 -4.52
N GLU A 39 -9.33 -25.20 -4.77
CA GLU A 39 -10.77 -25.18 -4.94
C GLU A 39 -11.14 -25.90 -6.24
N THR A 40 -11.96 -26.95 -6.10
CA THR A 40 -12.35 -27.81 -7.24
C THR A 40 -13.48 -27.20 -8.09
N ASN A 41 -14.07 -26.08 -7.68
CA ASN A 41 -15.26 -25.53 -8.28
C ASN A 41 -15.01 -24.36 -9.26
N CYS A 42 -13.79 -23.85 -9.36
CA CYS A 42 -13.43 -22.75 -10.25
C CYS A 42 -12.50 -23.25 -11.37
N GLN A 43 -12.99 -23.27 -12.61
CA GLN A 43 -12.18 -23.74 -13.74
C GLN A 43 -10.90 -22.94 -13.94
N ASP A 44 -10.96 -21.62 -13.67
CA ASP A 44 -9.81 -20.73 -13.80
C ASP A 44 -8.74 -21.03 -12.75
N GLU A 45 -9.12 -21.46 -11.55
CA GLU A 45 -8.17 -21.87 -10.53
C GLU A 45 -7.53 -23.22 -10.84
N ILE A 46 -8.29 -24.18 -11.36
CA ILE A 46 -7.82 -25.54 -11.66
C ILE A 46 -6.61 -25.52 -12.60
N TRP A 47 -6.71 -24.82 -13.73
CA TRP A 47 -5.61 -24.80 -14.70
C TRP A 47 -4.40 -24.03 -14.19
N GLN A 48 -4.61 -22.96 -13.40
CA GLN A 48 -3.52 -22.21 -12.76
C GLN A 48 -2.77 -23.08 -11.75
N ALA A 49 -3.50 -23.80 -10.89
CA ALA A 49 -2.92 -24.71 -9.91
C ALA A 49 -2.14 -25.86 -10.56
N LEU A 50 -2.65 -26.42 -11.68
CA LEU A 50 -1.94 -27.42 -12.46
C LEU A 50 -0.65 -26.88 -13.05
N LEU A 51 -0.69 -25.69 -13.63
CA LEU A 51 0.47 -25.05 -14.24
C LEU A 51 1.52 -24.70 -13.17
N TRP A 52 1.09 -24.13 -12.02
CA TRP A 52 1.97 -23.82 -10.90
C TRP A 52 2.70 -25.05 -10.38
N ARG A 53 1.99 -26.18 -10.15
CA ARG A 53 2.60 -27.44 -9.74
C ARG A 53 3.59 -27.97 -10.77
N GLY A 54 3.28 -27.84 -12.06
CA GLY A 54 4.21 -28.19 -13.12
C GLY A 54 5.50 -27.40 -13.06
N ILE A 55 5.41 -26.06 -12.88
CA ILE A 55 6.57 -25.18 -12.77
C ILE A 55 7.37 -25.50 -11.49
N SER A 56 6.72 -25.65 -10.34
CA SER A 56 7.37 -25.97 -9.07
C SER A 56 8.08 -27.31 -9.10
N SER A 57 7.54 -28.31 -9.83
CA SER A 57 8.19 -29.60 -10.00
C SER A 57 9.44 -29.54 -10.87
N MET A 58 9.47 -28.65 -11.87
CA MET A 58 10.64 -28.45 -12.74
C MET A 58 11.75 -27.64 -12.06
N MET A 59 11.38 -26.75 -11.17
CA MET A 59 12.29 -25.85 -10.45
C MET A 59 12.03 -25.97 -8.95
N PRO A 60 12.50 -27.05 -8.29
CA PRO A 60 12.29 -27.26 -6.87
C PRO A 60 13.08 -26.22 -6.07
N CYS A 61 12.46 -25.09 -5.82
CA CYS A 61 12.97 -24.03 -4.96
C CYS A 61 11.95 -23.77 -3.84
N PRO A 62 12.38 -23.68 -2.58
CA PRO A 62 11.45 -23.33 -1.51
C PRO A 62 10.82 -21.96 -1.82
N SER A 63 9.51 -21.86 -1.66
CA SER A 63 8.81 -20.60 -1.87
C SER A 63 9.34 -19.53 -0.91
N LEU A 64 9.29 -18.26 -1.32
CA LEU A 64 9.69 -17.14 -0.46
C LEU A 64 8.90 -17.15 0.87
N TYR A 65 7.64 -17.53 0.81
CA TYR A 65 6.81 -17.71 2.01
C TYR A 65 7.41 -18.73 2.97
N ASN A 66 7.77 -19.93 2.50
CA ASN A 66 8.39 -20.96 3.32
C ASN A 66 9.76 -20.53 3.88
N LEU A 67 10.55 -19.80 3.08
CA LEU A 67 11.82 -19.24 3.54
C LEU A 67 11.64 -18.25 4.68
N ILE A 68 10.64 -17.37 4.60
CA ILE A 68 10.32 -16.40 5.66
C ILE A 68 9.86 -17.11 6.92
N GLN A 69 8.97 -18.10 6.82
CA GLN A 69 8.48 -18.86 7.98
C GLN A 69 9.59 -19.62 8.72
N GLN A 70 10.61 -20.07 7.98
CA GLN A 70 11.75 -20.81 8.55
C GLN A 70 12.95 -19.89 8.85
N ALA A 71 12.84 -18.57 8.60
CA ALA A 71 13.95 -17.66 8.74
C ALA A 71 14.42 -17.52 10.18
N ASN A 72 15.70 -17.76 10.41
CA ASN A 72 16.36 -17.52 11.68
C ASN A 72 17.29 -16.32 11.57
N PHE A 73 16.81 -15.17 12.00
CA PHE A 73 17.56 -13.90 11.99
C PHE A 73 18.48 -13.75 13.21
N ALA A 74 18.41 -14.65 14.18
CA ALA A 74 19.14 -14.52 15.45
C ALA A 74 20.65 -14.45 15.26
N GLN A 75 21.22 -15.24 14.35
CA GLN A 75 22.67 -15.39 14.21
C GLN A 75 23.31 -14.53 13.13
N LYS A 76 22.65 -14.31 11.99
CA LYS A 76 23.26 -13.70 10.81
C LYS A 76 22.75 -12.30 10.48
N ALA A 77 21.61 -11.90 11.00
CA ALA A 77 21.04 -10.60 10.73
C ALA A 77 21.59 -9.52 11.67
N PRO A 78 21.69 -8.26 11.23
CA PRO A 78 22.08 -7.15 12.09
C PRO A 78 21.11 -7.04 13.30
N PRO A 79 21.57 -6.52 14.44
CA PRO A 79 20.75 -6.43 15.65
C PRO A 79 19.60 -5.43 15.53
N LYS A 80 19.75 -4.43 14.64
CA LYS A 80 18.75 -3.39 14.38
C LYS A 80 18.59 -3.17 12.88
N LEU A 81 17.36 -2.95 12.46
CA LEU A 81 17.00 -2.57 11.09
C LEU A 81 16.19 -1.28 11.13
N PHE A 82 16.51 -0.33 10.24
CA PHE A 82 15.82 0.95 10.13
C PHE A 82 15.15 1.03 8.76
N LEU A 83 13.85 1.23 8.74
CA LEU A 83 13.05 1.37 7.54
C LEU A 83 12.59 2.82 7.40
N PHE A 84 12.96 3.46 6.29
CA PHE A 84 12.60 4.83 5.99
C PHE A 84 11.79 4.92 4.70
N TYR A 85 10.83 5.82 4.68
CA TYR A 85 10.06 6.19 3.49
C TYR A 85 9.52 5.01 2.71
N LEU A 86 8.89 4.08 3.44
CA LEU A 86 8.30 2.90 2.83
C LEU A 86 7.08 3.30 2.00
N SER A 87 7.03 2.83 0.75
CA SER A 87 5.77 2.71 0.03
C SER A 87 4.94 1.56 0.63
N PRO A 88 3.62 1.51 0.36
CA PRO A 88 2.81 0.38 0.82
C PRO A 88 3.43 -0.96 0.44
N LEU A 89 3.62 -1.80 1.43
CA LEU A 89 4.28 -3.09 1.29
C LEU A 89 3.28 -4.17 0.86
N SER A 90 3.75 -5.10 0.03
CA SER A 90 2.98 -6.33 -0.20
C SER A 90 2.99 -7.21 1.05
N PRO A 91 1.98 -8.07 1.25
CA PRO A 91 1.88 -8.93 2.43
C PRO A 91 3.12 -9.77 2.69
N ILE A 92 3.77 -10.28 1.65
CA ILE A 92 4.97 -11.11 1.80
C ILE A 92 6.17 -10.33 2.36
N HIS A 93 6.38 -9.09 1.89
CA HIS A 93 7.44 -8.24 2.44
C HIS A 93 7.15 -7.87 3.89
N PHE A 94 5.88 -7.57 4.20
CA PHE A 94 5.48 -7.28 5.55
C PHE A 94 5.72 -8.49 6.49
N GLN A 95 5.39 -9.71 6.07
CA GLN A 95 5.67 -10.92 6.83
C GLN A 95 7.17 -11.10 7.08
N ALA A 96 8.03 -10.76 6.12
CA ALA A 96 9.48 -10.81 6.31
C ALA A 96 9.95 -9.83 7.40
N PHE A 97 9.42 -8.61 7.43
CA PHE A 97 9.72 -7.64 8.48
C PHE A 97 9.15 -8.04 9.83
N ALA A 98 7.96 -8.60 9.87
CA ALA A 98 7.35 -9.14 11.09
C ALA A 98 8.19 -10.30 11.67
N ALA A 99 8.62 -11.24 10.81
CA ALA A 99 9.50 -12.33 11.21
C ALA A 99 10.87 -11.84 11.71
N TYR A 100 11.41 -10.76 11.14
CA TYR A 100 12.60 -10.11 11.65
C TYR A 100 12.32 -9.44 13.00
N ALA A 101 11.24 -8.68 13.13
CA ALA A 101 10.87 -7.95 14.35
C ALA A 101 10.62 -8.88 15.55
N SER A 102 10.17 -10.11 15.33
CA SER A 102 10.00 -11.11 16.39
C SER A 102 11.32 -11.57 17.03
N GLN A 103 12.46 -11.34 16.36
CA GLN A 103 13.78 -11.82 16.81
C GLN A 103 14.78 -10.67 17.06
N LYS A 104 14.56 -9.51 16.48
CA LYS A 104 15.46 -8.36 16.47
C LYS A 104 14.69 -7.05 16.57
N THR A 105 15.40 -5.94 16.73
CA THR A 105 14.79 -4.60 16.79
C THR A 105 14.58 -4.03 15.39
N LEU A 106 13.34 -3.70 15.06
CA LEU A 106 12.93 -3.03 13.83
C LEU A 106 12.43 -1.62 14.17
N HIS A 107 13.02 -0.60 13.55
CA HIS A 107 12.55 0.79 13.62
C HIS A 107 11.93 1.16 12.27
N ALA A 108 10.63 1.35 12.22
CA ALA A 108 9.93 1.79 11.02
C ALA A 108 9.51 3.26 11.16
N TYR A 109 9.98 4.10 10.24
CA TYR A 109 9.62 5.51 10.16
C TYR A 109 8.54 5.69 9.11
N LEU A 110 7.30 5.79 9.59
CA LEU A 110 6.12 5.88 8.74
C LEU A 110 5.61 7.32 8.70
N LEU A 111 5.25 7.79 7.52
CA LEU A 111 4.57 9.07 7.39
C LEU A 111 3.10 8.89 7.77
N GLN A 112 2.68 9.55 8.85
CA GLN A 112 1.28 9.63 9.26
C GLN A 112 0.67 10.91 8.71
N PRO A 113 -0.45 10.86 7.97
CA PRO A 113 -1.11 12.05 7.46
C PRO A 113 -1.89 12.82 8.52
N THR A 114 -2.23 12.17 9.63
CA THR A 114 -2.98 12.72 10.76
C THR A 114 -2.51 12.07 12.07
N ASP A 115 -2.66 12.77 13.18
CA ASP A 115 -2.44 12.25 14.55
C ASP A 115 -3.73 11.64 15.14
N GLN A 116 -4.84 11.74 14.41
CA GLN A 116 -6.12 11.17 14.81
C GLN A 116 -6.22 9.69 14.39
N TYR A 117 -7.11 8.94 15.05
CA TYR A 117 -7.44 7.59 14.61
C TYR A 117 -8.26 7.65 13.32
N TRP A 118 -7.72 7.09 12.24
CA TRP A 118 -8.33 7.16 10.90
C TRP A 118 -8.52 5.83 10.20
N GLN A 119 -8.33 4.72 10.94
CA GLN A 119 -8.50 3.37 10.38
C GLN A 119 -9.91 3.10 9.85
N GLN A 120 -10.91 3.80 10.37
CA GLN A 120 -12.33 3.66 9.99
C GLN A 120 -12.76 4.63 8.89
N VAL A 121 -11.87 5.53 8.45
CA VAL A 121 -12.16 6.51 7.41
C VAL A 121 -12.39 5.82 6.07
N LEU A 122 -13.56 6.01 5.49
CA LEU A 122 -13.96 5.48 4.19
C LEU A 122 -14.14 6.59 3.16
N SER A 123 -13.95 6.23 1.89
CA SER A 123 -14.43 7.06 0.80
C SER A 123 -15.95 7.02 0.72
N LYS A 124 -16.56 8.08 0.15
CA LYS A 124 -18.00 8.13 -0.06
C LYS A 124 -18.54 6.91 -0.83
N LYS A 125 -17.77 6.43 -1.83
CA LYS A 125 -18.14 5.25 -2.61
C LYS A 125 -18.17 3.98 -1.75
N GLU A 126 -17.14 3.75 -0.96
CA GLU A 126 -17.07 2.57 -0.07
C GLU A 126 -18.17 2.59 0.99
N LEU A 127 -18.46 3.76 1.56
CA LEU A 127 -19.53 3.91 2.52
C LEU A 127 -20.89 3.53 1.92
N LEU A 128 -21.19 4.00 0.70
CA LEU A 128 -22.42 3.66 0.01
C LEU A 128 -22.51 2.16 -0.31
N THR A 129 -21.41 1.54 -0.73
CA THR A 129 -21.36 0.10 -1.00
C THR A 129 -21.62 -0.71 0.27
N LYS A 130 -20.91 -0.39 1.36
CA LYS A 130 -21.09 -1.09 2.64
C LYS A 130 -22.51 -0.94 3.19
N ARG A 131 -23.10 0.26 3.14
CA ARG A 131 -24.50 0.49 3.55
C ARG A 131 -25.51 -0.30 2.72
N SER A 132 -25.20 -0.66 1.49
CA SER A 132 -26.06 -1.50 0.67
C SER A 132 -25.93 -3.00 0.98
N GLU A 133 -24.81 -3.42 1.57
CA GLU A 133 -24.50 -4.83 1.83
C GLU A 133 -24.79 -5.29 3.26
N THR A 134 -24.78 -4.38 4.24
CA THR A 134 -24.90 -4.73 5.67
C THR A 134 -25.88 -3.83 6.42
N THR A 135 -26.65 -4.47 7.30
CA THR A 135 -27.53 -3.84 8.30
C THR A 135 -26.98 -4.00 9.72
N SER A 136 -25.66 -4.17 9.91
CA SER A 136 -25.08 -4.45 11.21
C SER A 136 -24.75 -3.18 12.01
N GLU A 137 -24.77 -3.29 13.34
CA GLU A 137 -24.41 -2.21 14.27
C GLU A 137 -22.95 -1.75 14.11
N GLU A 138 -22.07 -2.58 13.54
CA GLU A 138 -20.66 -2.24 13.24
C GLU A 138 -20.53 -1.12 12.20
N ASP A 139 -21.54 -0.92 11.35
CA ASP A 139 -21.57 0.17 10.36
C ASP A 139 -21.80 1.56 10.99
N MET A 140 -22.14 1.66 12.27
CA MET A 140 -22.33 2.93 12.96
C MET A 140 -21.02 3.68 13.23
N TYR A 141 -19.87 2.98 13.20
CA TYR A 141 -18.55 3.58 13.44
C TYR A 141 -17.80 3.97 12.17
N LEU A 142 -18.42 3.79 11.00
CA LEU A 142 -17.82 4.14 9.72
C LEU A 142 -17.95 5.63 9.46
N GLU A 143 -16.83 6.34 9.44
CA GLU A 143 -16.78 7.79 9.30
C GLU A 143 -16.35 8.22 7.89
N LEU A 144 -17.00 9.29 7.42
CA LEU A 144 -16.55 10.03 6.25
C LEU A 144 -15.48 11.02 6.73
N GLY A 145 -14.22 10.70 6.46
CA GLY A 145 -13.13 11.64 6.67
C GLY A 145 -12.84 12.51 5.45
N PRO A 146 -11.76 13.30 5.51
CA PRO A 146 -11.31 14.09 4.38
C PRO A 146 -11.20 13.25 3.10
N PRO A 147 -11.73 13.71 1.95
CA PRO A 147 -11.78 12.93 0.72
C PRO A 147 -10.43 12.39 0.26
N LEU A 148 -9.34 13.11 0.51
CA LEU A 148 -7.98 12.68 0.19
C LEU A 148 -7.55 11.45 1.00
N LEU A 149 -7.84 11.41 2.30
CA LEU A 149 -7.55 10.24 3.14
C LEU A 149 -8.40 9.05 2.72
N GLY A 150 -9.70 9.25 2.51
CA GLY A 150 -10.62 8.20 2.11
C GLY A 150 -10.33 7.59 0.73
N THR A 151 -9.62 8.30 -0.15
CA THR A 151 -9.28 7.82 -1.51
C THR A 151 -7.80 7.50 -1.66
N LEU A 152 -6.92 8.49 -1.59
CA LEU A 152 -5.48 8.30 -1.80
C LEU A 152 -4.77 7.68 -0.60
N GLY A 153 -5.31 7.85 0.61
CA GLY A 153 -4.73 7.30 1.85
C GLY A 153 -4.93 5.80 2.06
N LYS A 154 -5.76 5.12 1.28
CA LYS A 154 -6.13 3.71 1.52
C LYS A 154 -4.96 2.72 1.63
N SER A 155 -4.00 2.85 0.74
CA SER A 155 -2.82 1.97 0.76
C SER A 155 -1.98 2.18 2.02
N TRP A 156 -1.85 3.43 2.46
CA TRP A 156 -1.18 3.80 3.70
C TRP A 156 -1.94 3.34 4.93
N GLN A 157 -3.26 3.51 4.94
CA GLN A 157 -4.14 3.02 6.01
C GLN A 157 -3.95 1.52 6.24
N LYS A 158 -3.97 0.72 5.17
CA LYS A 158 -3.74 -0.72 5.25
C LYS A 158 -2.34 -1.06 5.78
N MET A 159 -1.32 -0.34 5.32
CA MET A 159 0.05 -0.57 5.78
C MET A 159 0.22 -0.25 7.26
N ILE A 160 -0.28 0.90 7.72
CA ILE A 160 -0.24 1.27 9.14
C ILE A 160 -0.95 0.23 9.99
N PHE A 161 -2.15 -0.19 9.59
CA PHE A 161 -2.90 -1.25 10.27
C PHE A 161 -2.12 -2.58 10.37
N GLN A 162 -1.35 -2.94 9.34
CA GLN A 162 -0.48 -4.11 9.40
C GLN A 162 0.61 -3.97 10.47
N PHE A 163 1.23 -2.78 10.60
CA PHE A 163 2.23 -2.53 11.64
C PHE A 163 1.63 -2.53 13.04
N GLU A 164 0.44 -1.99 13.23
CA GLU A 164 -0.29 -1.99 14.52
C GLU A 164 -0.61 -3.41 15.01
N ASN A 165 -0.75 -4.36 14.11
CA ASN A 165 -1.03 -5.77 14.46
C ASN A 165 0.24 -6.61 14.70
N ILE A 166 1.43 -6.00 14.72
CA ILE A 166 2.65 -6.73 15.14
C ILE A 166 2.71 -6.75 16.66
N ASP A 167 2.95 -7.94 17.22
CA ASP A 167 3.26 -8.08 18.63
C ASP A 167 4.45 -7.18 19.02
N ALA A 168 4.37 -6.49 20.14
CA ALA A 168 5.37 -5.52 20.59
C ALA A 168 5.48 -4.23 19.73
N TYR A 169 4.40 -3.83 19.06
CA TYR A 169 4.30 -2.51 18.43
C TYR A 169 4.30 -1.42 19.50
N ASP A 170 5.29 -0.50 19.41
CA ASP A 170 5.43 0.63 20.32
C ASP A 170 5.56 1.92 19.50
N PRO A 171 4.44 2.61 19.21
CA PRO A 171 4.43 3.80 18.37
C PRO A 171 4.91 5.02 19.10
N VAL A 172 5.83 5.76 18.50
CA VAL A 172 6.26 7.08 18.95
C VAL A 172 5.83 8.12 17.92
N PHE A 173 4.90 8.98 18.29
CA PHE A 173 4.43 10.06 17.43
C PHE A 173 5.32 11.30 17.59
N SER A 174 5.73 11.88 16.47
CA SER A 174 6.43 13.16 16.43
C SER A 174 5.76 14.06 15.40
N SER A 175 5.00 15.04 15.87
CA SER A 175 4.43 16.07 15.01
C SER A 175 5.24 17.34 15.12
N LYS A 176 5.84 17.81 14.01
CA LYS A 176 6.38 19.15 13.89
C LYS A 176 5.50 19.95 12.93
N ARG A 177 4.69 20.82 13.47
CA ARG A 177 3.89 21.74 12.67
C ARG A 177 4.69 23.02 12.44
N ASN A 178 4.77 23.46 11.19
CA ASN A 178 5.22 24.80 10.84
C ASN A 178 4.04 25.76 10.93
N GLU A 179 3.92 26.49 12.01
CA GLU A 179 2.82 27.44 12.27
C GLU A 179 2.66 28.52 11.18
N LYS A 180 3.68 28.76 10.35
CA LYS A 180 3.66 29.75 9.27
C LYS A 180 2.90 29.33 7.99
N GLN A 181 2.49 28.07 7.88
CA GLN A 181 1.87 27.52 6.66
C GLN A 181 0.33 27.64 6.64
N ASP A 182 -0.29 28.22 7.65
CA ASP A 182 -1.76 28.26 7.80
C ASP A 182 -2.48 29.24 6.83
N LEU A 183 -1.77 29.95 5.97
CA LEU A 183 -2.35 30.98 5.11
C LEU A 183 -2.47 30.60 3.62
N ASP A 184 -1.78 29.56 3.16
CA ASP A 184 -1.84 29.10 1.77
C ASP A 184 -2.72 27.86 1.59
N ALA A 185 -2.96 27.46 0.34
CA ALA A 185 -3.80 26.30 0.03
C ALA A 185 -3.22 24.99 0.57
N LEU A 186 -1.90 24.83 0.50
CA LEU A 186 -1.22 23.65 1.02
C LEU A 186 -1.32 23.55 2.55
N GLY A 187 -1.05 24.63 3.26
CA GLY A 187 -1.15 24.67 4.72
C GLY A 187 -2.58 24.40 5.21
N THR A 188 -3.58 24.97 4.53
CA THR A 188 -4.99 24.69 4.82
C THR A 188 -5.34 23.22 4.60
N LEU A 189 -4.86 22.61 3.49
CA LEU A 189 -5.06 21.21 3.21
C LEU A 189 -4.40 20.31 4.27
N GLN A 190 -3.16 20.61 4.65
CA GLN A 190 -2.44 19.89 5.69
C GLN A 190 -3.16 19.98 7.05
N LYS A 191 -3.71 21.15 7.38
CA LYS A 191 -4.51 21.34 8.59
C LYS A 191 -5.76 20.46 8.58
N VAL A 192 -6.51 20.44 7.49
CA VAL A 192 -7.70 19.59 7.32
C VAL A 192 -7.36 18.11 7.45
N LEU A 193 -6.24 17.67 6.89
CA LEU A 193 -5.79 16.28 7.02
C LEU A 193 -5.39 15.93 8.45
N LEU A 194 -4.71 16.85 9.15
CA LEU A 194 -4.21 16.62 10.49
C LEU A 194 -5.34 16.61 11.53
N GLU A 195 -6.24 17.59 11.46
CA GLU A 195 -7.31 17.78 12.43
C GLU A 195 -8.55 16.92 12.17
N MET A 196 -8.71 16.43 10.95
CA MET A 196 -9.86 15.63 10.51
C MET A 196 -11.21 16.21 10.99
N PRO A 197 -11.52 17.49 10.69
CA PRO A 197 -12.78 18.09 11.12
C PRO A 197 -13.98 17.35 10.53
N GLU A 198 -15.13 17.42 11.19
CA GLU A 198 -16.37 16.90 10.65
C GLU A 198 -16.69 17.53 9.29
N GLN A 199 -17.39 16.78 8.43
CA GLN A 199 -17.67 17.23 7.05
C GLN A 199 -18.51 18.51 7.01
N SER A 200 -19.30 18.77 8.05
CA SER A 200 -20.06 20.02 8.27
C SER A 200 -19.17 21.24 8.48
N ASP A 201 -17.98 21.02 9.05
CA ASP A 201 -17.04 22.07 9.46
C ASP A 201 -15.93 22.31 8.43
N LEU A 202 -15.95 21.57 7.30
CA LEU A 202 -15.06 21.78 6.18
C LEU A 202 -15.42 23.12 5.49
N GLU A 203 -14.76 24.18 5.90
CA GLU A 203 -14.79 25.44 5.16
C GLU A 203 -14.20 25.23 3.76
N LYS A 204 -14.87 25.77 2.73
CA LYS A 204 -14.31 25.80 1.39
C LYS A 204 -13.07 26.68 1.40
N VAL A 205 -11.92 26.09 1.13
CA VAL A 205 -10.67 26.83 0.96
C VAL A 205 -10.87 27.87 -0.15
N LYS A 206 -10.75 29.14 0.20
CA LYS A 206 -10.76 30.21 -0.79
C LYS A 206 -9.38 30.28 -1.45
N TYR A 207 -9.33 29.89 -2.72
CA TYR A 207 -8.12 30.04 -3.51
C TYR A 207 -7.76 31.54 -3.60
N GLN A 208 -6.55 31.85 -3.19
CA GLN A 208 -6.02 33.22 -3.37
C GLN A 208 -5.27 33.29 -4.70
N TYR A 209 -5.58 34.31 -5.49
CA TYR A 209 -4.88 34.54 -6.76
C TYR A 209 -3.38 34.75 -6.49
N GLY A 210 -2.53 33.98 -7.17
CA GLY A 210 -1.08 33.98 -6.96
C GLY A 210 -0.55 32.95 -5.94
N ASP A 211 -1.42 32.16 -5.30
CA ASP A 211 -0.98 31.05 -4.47
C ASP A 211 -0.36 29.94 -5.34
N SER A 212 0.92 29.68 -5.14
CA SER A 212 1.70 28.67 -5.83
C SER A 212 2.08 27.47 -4.94
N SER A 213 1.46 27.36 -3.75
CA SER A 213 1.76 26.32 -2.78
C SER A 213 1.39 24.91 -3.28
N ILE A 214 0.39 24.82 -4.18
CA ILE A 214 0.04 23.58 -4.88
C ILE A 214 0.06 23.84 -6.38
N GLN A 215 0.88 23.09 -7.11
CA GLN A 215 0.99 23.17 -8.56
C GLN A 215 0.67 21.82 -9.20
N MET A 216 -0.07 21.85 -10.30
CA MET A 216 -0.41 20.67 -11.08
C MET A 216 0.07 20.84 -12.51
N HIS A 217 0.89 19.93 -13.00
CA HIS A 217 1.42 19.91 -14.35
C HIS A 217 0.89 18.71 -15.10
N SER A 218 0.31 18.94 -16.29
CA SER A 218 -0.14 17.87 -17.19
C SER A 218 0.90 17.66 -18.28
N CYS A 219 1.44 16.45 -18.39
CA CYS A 219 2.53 16.12 -19.30
C CYS A 219 2.15 14.98 -20.25
N HIS A 220 2.71 14.98 -21.47
CA HIS A 220 2.45 13.95 -22.46
C HIS A 220 3.17 12.61 -22.21
N GLY A 221 4.14 12.59 -21.27
CA GLY A 221 4.88 11.38 -20.96
C GLY A 221 5.93 11.61 -19.88
N PRO A 222 6.52 10.51 -19.34
CA PRO A 222 7.44 10.54 -18.19
C PRO A 222 8.65 11.44 -18.40
N LEU A 223 9.23 11.45 -19.61
CA LEU A 223 10.39 12.30 -19.91
C LEU A 223 10.03 13.80 -19.80
N ARG A 224 8.85 14.18 -20.28
CA ARG A 224 8.41 15.58 -20.21
C ARG A 224 8.08 15.99 -18.77
N GLU A 225 7.56 15.09 -17.99
CA GLU A 225 7.32 15.29 -16.54
C GLU A 225 8.64 15.62 -15.80
N ILE A 226 9.69 14.82 -16.05
CA ILE A 226 11.01 15.07 -15.45
C ILE A 226 11.61 16.40 -15.93
N GLN A 227 11.43 16.77 -17.20
CA GLN A 227 11.92 18.04 -17.73
C GLN A 227 11.25 19.24 -17.06
N ILE A 228 9.92 19.20 -16.87
CA ILE A 228 9.17 20.26 -16.19
C ILE A 228 9.62 20.36 -14.73
N LEU A 229 9.80 19.24 -14.03
CA LEU A 229 10.33 19.23 -12.67
C LEU A 229 11.72 19.86 -12.61
N TYR A 230 12.59 19.52 -13.57
CA TYR A 230 13.95 20.09 -13.67
C TYR A 230 13.92 21.60 -13.87
N ASP A 231 13.10 22.09 -14.80
CA ASP A 231 12.94 23.53 -15.08
C ASP A 231 12.39 24.26 -13.84
N PHE A 232 11.40 23.68 -13.16
CA PHE A 232 10.85 24.22 -11.93
C PHE A 232 11.91 24.32 -10.81
N LEU A 233 12.70 23.27 -10.62
CA LEU A 233 13.78 23.29 -9.61
C LEU A 233 14.86 24.33 -9.93
N LEU A 234 15.23 24.49 -11.21
CA LEU A 234 16.18 25.53 -11.62
C LEU A 234 15.66 26.94 -11.30
N ASP A 235 14.37 27.17 -11.51
CA ASP A 235 13.74 28.45 -11.18
C ASP A 235 13.75 28.75 -9.68
N GLN A 236 13.66 27.73 -8.85
CA GLN A 236 13.73 27.88 -7.39
C GLN A 236 15.14 28.16 -6.86
N PHE A 237 16.20 27.81 -7.62
CA PHE A 237 17.59 28.03 -7.24
C PHE A 237 18.19 29.33 -7.79
N ASN A 238 17.49 30.04 -8.65
CA ASN A 238 17.89 31.36 -9.17
C ASN A 238 17.24 32.48 -8.36
#